data_3958204cb6a70414e17875cc01a24f57
#
_entry.id   3958204cb6a70414e17875cc01a24f57
#
_cell.length_a   1.000
_cell.length_b   1.000
_cell.length_c   1.000
_cell.angle_alpha   90.00
_cell.angle_beta   90.00
_cell.angle_gamma   90.00
#
_symmetry.space_group_name_H-M   'P 1'
#
loop_
_entity.id
_entity.type
_entity.pdbx_description
1 polymer ?
#
loop_
_entity_poly.entity_id
_entity_poly.type
_entity_poly.pdbx_seq_one_letter_code
_entity_poly.pdbx_strand_id
1 'polypeptide(L)'
;MQPPSAASKLKEDFLMQSPKLSLGSTVVLAMFTVLMTATYAAAQREAVLHSFGNGNDGRVPYAGLIRDASGNLYGTTYYGGTGSCTSELANGCGTVFELSPKAGGGWTEKILHNFSDNGRDGYYPDAGLVLGTAGDLYGTTSYGGAGVCSSTEPTGCGTVFELRPKAGGGWTEKVLHSFAGGSDGELPEDGVILDAAGNLYGTTAGDTGSCADSFVDCGTVFELTPHAEGGWTEKVLHTFSNNGTDGYGPYGDLVKDVAGNLYGGTYWGGASGDGAAFELTPGKAGIWTEQVLYSFFYKGNFGGGPGGLTLDGAGSIYGSAPTGGTSYSGAVFELTPVTGAGWTETTLYNFDIYTTGATTNSSLIIDAAGNLYGTNQFGGYGTTVCLRFGDGNEEASCGTVFELTPAGDGSWTETTLHSFGTGTDGQVPYAGLIRDAAGNLYGTTSSGGAHDGGTVFEIIP
;
A
#
# COMPACT_ATOMS: atom_id res chain seq x y z
N MET A 1 50.51 2.97 72.29
CA MET A 1 49.61 3.66 73.21
C MET A 1 48.57 4.40 72.38
N GLN A 2 47.37 3.87 72.30
CA GLN A 2 46.23 4.50 71.65
C GLN A 2 45.39 5.29 72.65
N PRO A 3 44.86 6.45 72.31
CA PRO A 3 43.86 7.10 73.11
C PRO A 3 42.47 6.70 72.67
N PRO A 4 41.46 6.72 73.53
CA PRO A 4 40.15 6.08 73.32
C PRO A 4 39.13 6.94 72.56
N SER A 5 38.17 6.24 71.99
CA SER A 5 37.03 6.69 71.23
C SER A 5 36.08 7.61 72.02
N ALA A 6 35.66 8.69 71.42
CA ALA A 6 34.56 9.53 71.86
C ALA A 6 33.27 9.04 71.15
N ALA A 7 32.57 8.13 71.80
CA ALA A 7 31.19 7.77 71.48
C ALA A 7 30.39 7.82 72.78
N SER A 8 29.72 8.92 73.02
CA SER A 8 28.51 9.02 73.85
C SER A 8 28.19 10.49 74.17
N LYS A 9 27.25 11.05 73.45
CA LYS A 9 26.29 12.05 73.89
C LYS A 9 25.70 12.75 72.67
N LEU A 10 24.54 12.30 72.30
CA LEU A 10 23.46 13.07 71.65
C LEU A 10 22.29 12.10 71.41
N LYS A 11 21.65 11.77 72.52
CA LYS A 11 20.24 11.30 72.55
C LYS A 11 19.49 12.39 73.31
N GLU A 12 18.46 12.83 72.66
CA GLU A 12 17.33 13.62 73.13
C GLU A 12 17.18 14.91 72.34
N ASP A 13 15.96 15.06 71.86
CA ASP A 13 15.33 16.19 71.19
C ASP A 13 15.24 16.12 69.65
N PHE A 14 14.46 15.14 69.17
CA PHE A 14 13.64 15.36 67.99
C PHE A 14 12.24 14.73 68.18
N LEU A 15 11.39 15.45 68.92
CA LEU A 15 9.96 15.17 68.95
C LEU A 15 9.36 15.56 67.60
N MET A 16 8.83 14.55 66.93
CA MET A 16 8.11 14.63 65.64
C MET A 16 6.98 15.66 65.69
N GLN A 17 7.08 16.72 64.91
CA GLN A 17 5.91 17.43 64.40
C GLN A 17 5.47 16.76 63.10
N SER A 18 4.47 15.91 63.16
CA SER A 18 3.77 15.41 61.99
C SER A 18 2.99 16.57 61.32
N PRO A 19 3.21 16.86 60.03
CA PRO A 19 2.37 17.81 59.33
C PRO A 19 0.96 17.19 59.19
N LYS A 20 -0.05 17.88 59.72
CA LYS A 20 -1.46 17.56 59.42
C LYS A 20 -1.68 17.85 57.94
N LEU A 21 -1.60 16.82 57.05
CA LEU A 21 -2.11 16.91 55.72
C LEU A 21 -3.62 17.16 55.78
N SER A 22 -4.08 18.29 55.25
CA SER A 22 -5.50 18.60 55.14
C SER A 22 -6.14 17.59 54.18
N LEU A 23 -7.39 17.21 54.48
CA LEU A 23 -8.17 16.27 53.68
C LEU A 23 -8.26 16.68 52.18
N GLY A 24 -8.10 17.98 51.89
CA GLY A 24 -8.05 18.51 50.53
C GLY A 24 -6.78 18.15 49.73
N SER A 25 -5.61 18.07 50.40
CA SER A 25 -4.36 17.70 49.72
C SER A 25 -4.31 16.22 49.36
N THR A 26 -4.93 15.35 50.13
CA THR A 26 -5.00 13.90 49.85
C THR A 26 -5.97 13.59 48.72
N VAL A 27 -7.08 14.33 48.62
CA VAL A 27 -8.06 14.18 47.52
C VAL A 27 -7.46 14.70 46.20
N VAL A 28 -6.72 15.82 46.19
CA VAL A 28 -6.05 16.35 45.01
C VAL A 28 -4.93 15.41 44.52
N LEU A 29 -4.17 14.82 45.45
CA LEU A 29 -3.11 13.86 45.08
C LEU A 29 -3.71 12.54 44.56
N ALA A 30 -4.85 12.07 45.11
CA ALA A 30 -5.56 10.90 44.62
C ALA A 30 -6.24 11.17 43.26
N MET A 31 -6.79 12.38 43.03
CA MET A 31 -7.30 12.74 41.69
C MET A 31 -6.18 12.89 40.64
N PHE A 32 -5.01 13.43 41.01
CA PHE A 32 -3.88 13.50 40.09
C PHE A 32 -3.31 12.11 39.73
N THR A 33 -3.26 11.18 40.71
CA THR A 33 -2.86 9.80 40.42
C THR A 33 -3.90 9.05 39.55
N VAL A 34 -5.20 9.27 39.78
CA VAL A 34 -6.26 8.68 38.95
C VAL A 34 -6.32 9.30 37.57
N LEU A 35 -6.03 10.61 37.38
CA LEU A 35 -5.89 11.21 36.05
C LEU A 35 -4.62 10.75 35.34
N MET A 36 -3.51 10.54 36.04
CA MET A 36 -2.27 10.02 35.46
C MET A 36 -2.34 8.52 35.08
N THR A 37 -3.24 7.75 35.72
CA THR A 37 -3.43 6.33 35.36
C THR A 37 -4.46 6.13 34.24
N ALA A 38 -5.24 7.16 33.87
CA ALA A 38 -6.18 7.09 32.75
C ALA A 38 -5.56 7.35 31.36
N THR A 39 -4.28 7.69 31.29
CA THR A 39 -3.53 7.76 30.05
C THR A 39 -2.56 6.57 29.89
N TYR A 40 -2.97 5.36 30.27
CA TYR A 40 -2.39 4.21 29.64
C TYR A 40 -2.96 4.20 28.22
N ALA A 41 -2.13 4.61 27.28
CA ALA A 41 -2.34 4.32 25.86
C ALA A 41 -2.84 2.87 25.77
N ALA A 42 -3.97 2.64 25.16
CA ALA A 42 -4.37 1.29 24.79
C ALA A 42 -3.15 0.72 24.06
N ALA A 43 -2.60 -0.39 24.54
CA ALA A 43 -1.47 -1.00 23.90
C ALA A 43 -1.89 -1.26 22.45
N GLN A 44 -1.15 -0.71 21.52
CA GLN A 44 -1.31 -0.91 20.09
C GLN A 44 -1.52 -2.41 19.82
N ARG A 45 -2.60 -2.75 19.17
CA ARG A 45 -3.03 -4.14 19.01
C ARG A 45 -3.23 -4.47 17.53
N GLU A 46 -2.50 -5.47 17.08
CA GLU A 46 -2.81 -6.15 15.81
C GLU A 46 -3.92 -7.18 16.02
N ALA A 47 -4.79 -7.34 15.04
CA ALA A 47 -5.77 -8.40 14.95
C ALA A 47 -5.86 -8.95 13.52
N VAL A 48 -5.67 -10.26 13.36
CA VAL A 48 -5.97 -10.94 12.10
C VAL A 48 -7.50 -11.04 11.95
N LEU A 49 -8.03 -10.41 10.91
CA LEU A 49 -9.46 -10.42 10.59
C LEU A 49 -9.85 -11.66 9.78
N HIS A 50 -8.95 -12.09 8.88
CA HIS A 50 -9.09 -13.29 8.06
C HIS A 50 -7.73 -13.87 7.70
N SER A 51 -7.64 -15.21 7.58
CA SER A 51 -6.45 -15.94 7.11
C SER A 51 -6.84 -16.76 5.88
N PHE A 52 -6.23 -16.41 4.74
CA PHE A 52 -6.47 -17.08 3.46
C PHE A 52 -5.77 -18.43 3.34
N GLY A 53 -6.20 -19.22 2.34
CA GLY A 53 -5.59 -20.48 1.98
C GLY A 53 -6.33 -21.73 2.46
N ASN A 54 -7.55 -21.60 2.99
CA ASN A 54 -8.37 -22.71 3.46
C ASN A 54 -9.40 -23.14 2.40
N GLY A 55 -9.16 -24.29 1.75
CA GLY A 55 -10.09 -24.85 0.77
C GLY A 55 -10.15 -24.07 -0.54
N ASN A 56 -11.35 -23.53 -0.87
CA ASN A 56 -11.59 -22.73 -2.09
C ASN A 56 -11.44 -21.22 -1.85
N ASP A 57 -10.89 -20.86 -0.74
CA ASP A 57 -10.54 -19.51 -0.36
C ASP A 57 -9.49 -18.92 -1.30
N GLY A 58 -9.36 -17.60 -1.30
CA GLY A 58 -8.27 -16.91 -1.99
C GLY A 58 -6.92 -17.17 -1.34
N ARG A 59 -5.85 -16.80 -2.02
CA ARG A 59 -4.47 -16.85 -1.51
C ARG A 59 -3.67 -15.68 -2.06
N VAL A 60 -2.68 -15.26 -1.28
CA VAL A 60 -1.73 -14.24 -1.69
C VAL A 60 -2.44 -12.92 -2.06
N PRO A 61 -3.04 -12.21 -1.11
CA PRO A 61 -3.56 -10.87 -1.34
C PRO A 61 -2.39 -9.89 -1.45
N TYR A 62 -2.04 -9.50 -2.67
CA TYR A 62 -1.00 -8.47 -2.91
C TYR A 62 -1.54 -7.06 -2.78
N ALA A 63 -2.81 -6.88 -3.09
CA ALA A 63 -3.45 -5.58 -3.15
C ALA A 63 -3.92 -5.03 -1.81
N GLY A 64 -4.07 -3.70 -1.76
CA GLY A 64 -4.73 -3.00 -0.67
C GLY A 64 -6.22 -3.23 -0.63
N LEU A 65 -6.83 -2.83 0.47
CA LEU A 65 -8.26 -2.94 0.71
C LEU A 65 -8.98 -1.64 0.36
N ILE A 66 -10.27 -1.76 0.06
CA ILE A 66 -11.20 -0.64 0.11
C ILE A 66 -12.29 -0.93 1.14
N ARG A 67 -12.93 0.14 1.65
CA ARG A 67 -13.94 0.04 2.70
C ARG A 67 -15.20 0.79 2.30
N ASP A 68 -16.36 0.16 2.46
CA ASP A 68 -17.66 0.83 2.25
C ASP A 68 -18.15 1.57 3.51
N ALA A 69 -19.24 2.32 3.37
CA ALA A 69 -19.85 3.06 4.48
C ALA A 69 -20.43 2.16 5.58
N SER A 70 -20.68 0.88 5.29
CA SER A 70 -21.14 -0.12 6.26
C SER A 70 -20.01 -0.76 7.05
N GLY A 71 -18.77 -0.50 6.66
CA GLY A 71 -17.57 -1.05 7.25
C GLY A 71 -17.13 -2.38 6.66
N ASN A 72 -17.74 -2.84 5.56
CA ASN A 72 -17.24 -3.99 4.83
C ASN A 72 -15.91 -3.66 4.14
N LEU A 73 -15.00 -4.62 4.12
CA LEU A 73 -13.71 -4.54 3.44
C LEU A 73 -13.77 -5.38 2.17
N TYR A 74 -13.23 -4.85 1.08
CA TYR A 74 -13.14 -5.55 -0.21
C TYR A 74 -11.69 -5.58 -0.67
N GLY A 75 -11.30 -6.68 -1.30
CA GLY A 75 -9.96 -6.85 -1.85
C GLY A 75 -9.90 -7.99 -2.86
N THR A 76 -8.70 -8.24 -3.35
CA THR A 76 -8.39 -9.29 -4.31
C THR A 76 -7.37 -10.27 -3.73
N THR A 77 -7.37 -11.49 -4.24
CA THR A 77 -6.29 -12.44 -4.02
C THR A 77 -5.75 -12.89 -5.36
N TYR A 78 -4.42 -12.93 -5.49
CA TYR A 78 -3.74 -13.27 -6.74
C TYR A 78 -3.98 -14.72 -7.16
N TYR A 79 -3.98 -15.64 -6.20
CA TYR A 79 -4.23 -17.06 -6.39
C TYR A 79 -5.45 -17.53 -5.62
N GLY A 80 -5.77 -18.82 -5.77
CA GLY A 80 -6.86 -19.45 -5.06
C GLY A 80 -8.20 -19.29 -5.75
N GLY A 81 -9.29 -19.60 -5.04
CA GLY A 81 -10.62 -19.69 -5.61
C GLY A 81 -10.87 -21.01 -6.33
N THR A 82 -11.98 -21.06 -7.08
CA THR A 82 -12.44 -22.27 -7.78
C THR A 82 -12.21 -22.25 -9.30
N GLY A 83 -11.61 -21.17 -9.82
CA GLY A 83 -11.31 -21.02 -11.24
C GLY A 83 -10.20 -21.96 -11.72
N SER A 84 -10.18 -22.24 -13.01
CA SER A 84 -9.16 -23.09 -13.62
C SER A 84 -8.16 -22.23 -14.35
N CYS A 85 -6.90 -22.27 -13.89
CA CYS A 85 -5.77 -21.66 -14.57
C CYS A 85 -4.78 -22.73 -15.06
N THR A 86 -4.06 -22.41 -16.15
CA THR A 86 -3.12 -23.34 -16.77
C THR A 86 -1.78 -23.42 -16.08
N SER A 87 -1.51 -22.55 -15.10
CA SER A 87 -0.25 -22.57 -14.34
C SER A 87 -0.17 -23.75 -13.38
N GLU A 88 0.88 -24.55 -13.51
CA GLU A 88 1.17 -25.69 -12.61
C GLU A 88 1.47 -25.26 -11.15
N LEU A 89 1.74 -23.97 -10.91
CA LEU A 89 2.16 -23.44 -9.60
C LEU A 89 0.99 -22.91 -8.75
N ALA A 90 -0.22 -22.73 -9.33
CA ALA A 90 -1.32 -22.07 -8.65
C ALA A 90 -2.60 -22.90 -8.67
N ASN A 91 -3.13 -23.21 -7.49
CA ASN A 91 -4.50 -23.71 -7.35
C ASN A 91 -5.47 -22.54 -7.42
N GLY A 92 -6.06 -22.27 -8.61
CA GLY A 92 -7.03 -21.20 -8.86
C GLY A 92 -6.41 -19.91 -9.42
N CYS A 93 -7.27 -19.06 -9.93
CA CYS A 93 -6.95 -17.88 -10.77
C CYS A 93 -7.08 -16.56 -10.04
N GLY A 94 -7.32 -16.61 -8.75
CA GLY A 94 -7.59 -15.44 -7.93
C GLY A 94 -9.07 -15.19 -7.67
N THR A 95 -9.34 -14.33 -6.73
CA THR A 95 -10.70 -14.00 -6.29
C THR A 95 -10.88 -12.51 -6.03
N VAL A 96 -12.14 -12.06 -6.03
CA VAL A 96 -12.57 -10.84 -5.34
C VAL A 96 -13.36 -11.26 -4.11
N PHE A 97 -13.02 -10.71 -2.95
CA PHE A 97 -13.66 -11.04 -1.66
C PHE A 97 -14.27 -9.83 -0.96
N GLU A 98 -15.20 -10.10 -0.07
CA GLU A 98 -15.80 -9.19 0.89
C GLU A 98 -15.60 -9.73 2.30
N LEU A 99 -15.11 -8.91 3.23
CA LEU A 99 -15.14 -9.19 4.66
C LEU A 99 -16.17 -8.28 5.32
N SER A 100 -17.17 -8.87 5.95
CA SER A 100 -18.22 -8.14 6.67
C SER A 100 -18.09 -8.32 8.19
N PRO A 101 -18.15 -7.24 9.00
CA PRO A 101 -18.07 -7.34 10.45
C PRO A 101 -19.32 -8.01 11.01
N LYS A 102 -19.15 -8.93 11.99
CA LYS A 102 -20.25 -9.63 12.68
C LYS A 102 -20.74 -8.87 13.88
N ALA A 103 -22.05 -8.85 14.10
CA ALA A 103 -22.61 -8.44 15.37
C ALA A 103 -22.07 -9.36 16.50
N GLY A 104 -21.34 -8.80 17.44
CA GLY A 104 -20.71 -9.56 18.55
C GLY A 104 -19.23 -9.86 18.34
N GLY A 105 -18.61 -9.38 17.27
CA GLY A 105 -17.19 -9.49 16.96
C GLY A 105 -16.82 -10.54 15.93
N GLY A 106 -15.65 -10.36 15.33
CA GLY A 106 -15.14 -11.17 14.22
C GLY A 106 -15.73 -10.78 12.87
N TRP A 107 -15.29 -11.47 11.81
CA TRP A 107 -15.59 -11.16 10.42
C TRP A 107 -16.15 -12.38 9.68
N THR A 108 -16.87 -12.14 8.61
CA THR A 108 -17.33 -13.16 7.67
C THR A 108 -16.75 -12.86 6.31
N GLU A 109 -16.04 -13.81 5.76
CA GLU A 109 -15.55 -13.76 4.38
C GLU A 109 -16.63 -14.27 3.43
N LYS A 110 -16.67 -13.66 2.23
CA LYS A 110 -17.51 -14.05 1.12
C LYS A 110 -16.77 -13.80 -0.19
N ILE A 111 -16.61 -14.83 -0.99
CA ILE A 111 -16.10 -14.69 -2.36
C ILE A 111 -17.21 -14.07 -3.24
N LEU A 112 -16.86 -12.96 -3.89
CA LEU A 112 -17.75 -12.24 -4.80
C LEU A 112 -17.59 -12.75 -6.23
N HIS A 113 -16.35 -13.04 -6.64
CA HIS A 113 -15.99 -13.60 -7.95
C HIS A 113 -14.79 -14.54 -7.83
N ASN A 114 -14.79 -15.60 -8.66
CA ASN A 114 -13.65 -16.48 -8.88
C ASN A 114 -13.23 -16.32 -10.33
N PHE A 115 -12.05 -15.80 -10.56
CA PHE A 115 -11.50 -15.64 -11.89
C PHE A 115 -11.16 -16.98 -12.56
N SER A 116 -11.15 -17.01 -13.90
CA SER A 116 -10.88 -18.21 -14.69
C SER A 116 -10.19 -17.90 -16.00
N ASP A 117 -9.17 -18.66 -16.35
CA ASP A 117 -8.55 -18.64 -17.69
C ASP A 117 -9.47 -19.36 -18.71
N ASN A 118 -10.47 -18.65 -19.20
CA ASN A 118 -11.49 -19.16 -20.13
C ASN A 118 -11.50 -18.37 -21.46
N GLY A 119 -10.51 -17.48 -21.68
CA GLY A 119 -10.36 -16.65 -22.88
C GLY A 119 -11.35 -15.48 -22.95
N ARG A 120 -12.02 -15.13 -21.85
CA ARG A 120 -12.93 -13.97 -21.74
C ARG A 120 -12.78 -13.26 -20.40
N ASP A 121 -12.69 -14.03 -19.32
CA ASP A 121 -12.46 -13.56 -17.97
C ASP A 121 -10.98 -13.16 -17.82
N GLY A 122 -10.68 -12.25 -16.89
CA GLY A 122 -9.33 -12.02 -16.46
C GLY A 122 -8.87 -13.04 -15.44
N TYR A 123 -7.61 -13.04 -15.10
CA TYR A 123 -7.08 -13.81 -13.98
C TYR A 123 -5.80 -13.17 -13.41
N TYR A 124 -5.46 -13.55 -12.18
CA TYR A 124 -4.40 -12.97 -11.38
C TYR A 124 -4.59 -11.47 -11.14
N PRO A 125 -5.63 -11.08 -10.38
CA PRO A 125 -5.81 -9.69 -9.96
C PRO A 125 -4.70 -9.33 -8.96
N ASP A 126 -3.81 -8.45 -9.36
CA ASP A 126 -2.65 -8.02 -8.57
C ASP A 126 -2.95 -6.73 -7.81
N ALA A 127 -3.85 -5.93 -8.35
CA ALA A 127 -4.17 -4.61 -7.86
C ALA A 127 -5.43 -4.53 -6.99
N GLY A 128 -5.54 -3.38 -6.30
CA GLY A 128 -6.69 -3.01 -5.49
C GLY A 128 -7.94 -2.71 -6.31
N LEU A 129 -9.05 -2.61 -5.60
CA LEU A 129 -10.35 -2.27 -6.16
C LEU A 129 -10.65 -0.79 -5.97
N VAL A 130 -11.54 -0.23 -6.80
CA VAL A 130 -12.19 1.05 -6.53
C VAL A 130 -13.70 0.87 -6.44
N LEU A 131 -14.33 1.59 -5.48
CA LEU A 131 -15.76 1.51 -5.22
C LEU A 131 -16.51 2.61 -5.99
N GLY A 132 -17.43 2.20 -6.84
CA GLY A 132 -18.35 3.10 -7.52
C GLY A 132 -19.51 3.56 -6.62
N THR A 133 -20.19 4.62 -7.04
CA THR A 133 -21.29 5.24 -6.28
C THR A 133 -22.51 4.36 -6.10
N ALA A 134 -22.72 3.37 -6.98
CA ALA A 134 -23.80 2.40 -6.92
C ALA A 134 -23.44 1.13 -6.12
N GLY A 135 -22.23 1.06 -5.57
CA GLY A 135 -21.69 -0.11 -4.90
C GLY A 135 -21.03 -1.11 -5.86
N ASP A 136 -20.83 -0.71 -7.11
CA ASP A 136 -20.06 -1.49 -8.09
C ASP A 136 -18.58 -1.45 -7.70
N LEU A 137 -17.85 -2.54 -7.97
CA LEU A 137 -16.41 -2.64 -7.76
C LEU A 137 -15.71 -2.70 -9.10
N TYR A 138 -14.65 -1.94 -9.27
CA TYR A 138 -13.80 -1.96 -10.47
C TYR A 138 -12.40 -2.37 -10.11
N GLY A 139 -11.73 -3.12 -10.98
CA GLY A 139 -10.36 -3.57 -10.80
C GLY A 139 -9.72 -4.04 -12.09
N THR A 140 -8.51 -4.51 -12.00
CA THR A 140 -7.68 -5.02 -13.09
C THR A 140 -7.30 -6.47 -12.84
N THR A 141 -6.96 -7.18 -13.91
CA THR A 141 -6.27 -8.48 -13.85
C THR A 141 -5.06 -8.42 -14.76
N SER A 142 -3.92 -8.92 -14.30
CA SER A 142 -2.67 -8.87 -15.05
C SER A 142 -2.73 -9.69 -16.34
N TYR A 143 -3.55 -10.74 -16.36
CA TYR A 143 -3.67 -11.67 -17.50
C TYR A 143 -5.13 -11.96 -17.83
N GLY A 144 -5.33 -12.71 -18.93
CA GLY A 144 -6.65 -13.11 -19.40
C GLY A 144 -7.31 -12.10 -20.32
N GLY A 145 -8.64 -12.25 -20.48
CA GLY A 145 -9.37 -11.48 -21.48
C GLY A 145 -9.30 -12.08 -22.86
N ALA A 146 -9.89 -11.37 -23.85
CA ALA A 146 -9.98 -11.81 -25.26
C ALA A 146 -8.81 -11.31 -26.12
N GLY A 147 -7.86 -10.56 -25.56
CA GLY A 147 -6.70 -10.01 -26.27
C GLY A 147 -5.68 -11.09 -26.64
N VAL A 148 -4.83 -10.78 -27.62
CA VAL A 148 -3.74 -11.65 -28.06
C VAL A 148 -2.45 -10.90 -27.83
N CYS A 149 -1.69 -11.31 -26.82
CA CYS A 149 -0.43 -10.71 -26.46
C CYS A 149 0.70 -11.14 -27.39
N SER A 150 1.73 -10.32 -27.43
CA SER A 150 2.99 -10.63 -28.14
C SER A 150 3.84 -11.66 -27.39
N SER A 151 3.66 -11.80 -26.07
CA SER A 151 4.37 -12.76 -25.23
C SER A 151 3.85 -14.18 -25.43
N THR A 152 4.75 -15.16 -25.41
CA THR A 152 4.44 -16.56 -25.69
C THR A 152 3.69 -17.28 -24.56
N GLU A 153 3.48 -16.65 -23.41
CA GLU A 153 2.74 -17.14 -22.23
C GLU A 153 2.46 -15.98 -21.27
N PRO A 154 1.34 -15.94 -20.60
CA PRO A 154 0.09 -16.72 -20.64
C PRO A 154 -0.98 -16.12 -21.58
N THR A 155 -2.11 -16.78 -21.75
CA THR A 155 -3.19 -16.35 -22.67
C THR A 155 -3.86 -15.07 -22.20
N GLY A 156 -3.90 -14.01 -23.06
CA GLY A 156 -4.55 -12.73 -22.80
C GLY A 156 -3.68 -11.72 -22.04
N CYS A 157 -3.87 -10.45 -22.34
CA CYS A 157 -3.03 -9.33 -21.97
C CYS A 157 -3.53 -8.57 -20.73
N GLY A 158 -4.51 -9.12 -20.04
CA GLY A 158 -5.15 -8.50 -18.89
C GLY A 158 -6.47 -7.80 -19.22
N THR A 159 -7.18 -7.45 -18.16
CA THR A 159 -8.52 -6.84 -18.29
C THR A 159 -8.71 -5.70 -17.30
N VAL A 160 -9.66 -4.81 -17.62
CA VAL A 160 -10.36 -4.02 -16.63
C VAL A 160 -11.76 -4.60 -16.47
N PHE A 161 -12.18 -4.89 -15.24
CA PHE A 161 -13.47 -5.51 -14.93
C PHE A 161 -14.35 -4.66 -14.00
N GLU A 162 -15.63 -4.98 -14.01
CA GLU A 162 -16.64 -4.44 -13.13
C GLU A 162 -17.39 -5.59 -12.46
N LEU A 163 -17.57 -5.53 -11.14
CA LEU A 163 -18.48 -6.37 -10.39
C LEU A 163 -19.67 -5.56 -9.93
N ARG A 164 -20.88 -6.01 -10.30
CA ARG A 164 -22.14 -5.39 -9.89
C ARG A 164 -22.92 -6.26 -8.92
N PRO A 165 -23.41 -5.69 -7.81
CA PRO A 165 -24.28 -6.43 -6.90
C PRO A 165 -25.63 -6.72 -7.59
N LYS A 166 -26.15 -7.95 -7.43
CA LYS A 166 -27.46 -8.37 -7.96
C LYS A 166 -28.57 -8.11 -6.96
N ALA A 167 -29.72 -7.65 -7.45
CA ALA A 167 -30.94 -7.68 -6.65
C ALA A 167 -31.25 -9.14 -6.24
N GLY A 168 -31.33 -9.40 -4.93
CA GLY A 168 -31.52 -10.75 -4.40
C GLY A 168 -30.23 -11.47 -3.98
N GLY A 169 -29.08 -10.82 -4.07
CA GLY A 169 -27.76 -11.31 -3.63
C GLY A 169 -26.90 -11.86 -4.77
N GLY A 170 -25.62 -12.00 -4.47
CA GLY A 170 -24.60 -12.36 -5.46
C GLY A 170 -24.13 -11.17 -6.31
N TRP A 171 -23.15 -11.42 -7.19
CA TRP A 171 -22.50 -10.42 -8.03
C TRP A 171 -22.47 -10.87 -9.49
N THR A 172 -22.34 -9.93 -10.40
CA THR A 172 -22.12 -10.19 -11.82
C THR A 172 -20.83 -9.49 -12.22
N GLU A 173 -19.94 -10.26 -12.80
CA GLU A 173 -18.74 -9.74 -13.43
C GLU A 173 -19.06 -9.32 -14.87
N LYS A 174 -18.36 -8.25 -15.33
CA LYS A 174 -18.34 -7.77 -16.69
C LYS A 174 -16.93 -7.25 -17.01
N VAL A 175 -16.29 -7.82 -18.00
CA VAL A 175 -15.07 -7.25 -18.57
C VAL A 175 -15.46 -5.97 -19.32
N LEU A 176 -14.82 -4.87 -18.95
CA LEU A 176 -15.02 -3.54 -19.55
C LEU A 176 -14.08 -3.33 -20.74
N HIS A 177 -12.82 -3.78 -20.60
CA HIS A 177 -11.79 -3.78 -21.63
C HIS A 177 -10.91 -5.01 -21.48
N SER A 178 -10.50 -5.59 -22.62
CA SER A 178 -9.48 -6.64 -22.70
C SER A 178 -8.32 -6.10 -23.49
N PHE A 179 -7.18 -5.91 -22.85
CA PHE A 179 -5.97 -5.40 -23.49
C PHE A 179 -5.49 -6.37 -24.59
N ALA A 180 -4.86 -5.81 -25.63
CA ALA A 180 -4.45 -6.57 -26.82
C ALA A 180 -2.97 -6.47 -27.13
N GLY A 181 -2.17 -5.86 -26.25
CA GLY A 181 -0.76 -5.62 -26.46
C GLY A 181 -0.46 -4.51 -27.48
N GLY A 182 0.79 -4.24 -27.75
CA GLY A 182 1.21 -3.18 -28.66
C GLY A 182 0.78 -1.80 -28.18
N SER A 183 0.15 -1.00 -29.03
CA SER A 183 -0.28 0.36 -28.66
C SER A 183 -1.42 0.42 -27.66
N ASP A 184 -2.10 -0.69 -27.41
CA ASP A 184 -3.15 -0.83 -26.41
C ASP A 184 -2.58 -1.06 -24.99
N GLY A 185 -1.35 -1.58 -24.93
CA GLY A 185 -0.68 -1.99 -23.69
C GLY A 185 -1.08 -3.40 -23.27
N GLU A 186 -0.37 -3.93 -22.28
CA GLU A 186 -0.64 -5.22 -21.64
C GLU A 186 -0.19 -5.19 -20.17
N LEU A 187 -0.60 -6.18 -19.39
CA LEU A 187 -0.24 -6.31 -17.98
C LEU A 187 -0.65 -5.08 -17.14
N PRO A 188 -1.95 -4.82 -16.93
CA PRO A 188 -2.40 -3.82 -15.98
C PRO A 188 -2.20 -4.37 -14.55
N GLU A 189 -1.00 -4.18 -14.01
CA GLU A 189 -0.59 -4.68 -12.69
C GLU A 189 -1.05 -3.76 -11.55
N ASP A 190 -1.35 -2.49 -11.89
CA ASP A 190 -1.85 -1.51 -10.93
C ASP A 190 -3.38 -1.34 -11.01
N GLY A 191 -3.95 -0.73 -9.96
CA GLY A 191 -5.38 -0.46 -9.87
C GLY A 191 -5.85 0.66 -10.78
N VAL A 192 -7.15 0.79 -10.90
CA VAL A 192 -7.76 1.93 -11.57
C VAL A 192 -8.26 2.95 -10.55
N ILE A 193 -8.27 4.22 -10.93
CA ILE A 193 -8.96 5.28 -10.20
C ILE A 193 -10.22 5.70 -10.95
N LEU A 194 -11.27 6.09 -10.20
CA LEU A 194 -12.57 6.46 -10.72
C LEU A 194 -12.81 7.97 -10.54
N ASP A 195 -13.20 8.67 -11.59
CA ASP A 195 -13.58 10.06 -11.48
C ASP A 195 -15.10 10.26 -11.26
N ALA A 196 -15.49 11.51 -10.99
CA ALA A 196 -16.89 11.87 -10.76
C ALA A 196 -17.80 11.71 -12.00
N ALA A 197 -17.22 11.63 -13.19
CA ALA A 197 -17.95 11.36 -14.44
C ALA A 197 -18.10 9.87 -14.72
N GLY A 198 -17.45 9.01 -13.95
CA GLY A 198 -17.46 7.57 -14.09
C GLY A 198 -16.34 7.06 -15.01
N ASN A 199 -15.38 7.89 -15.41
CA ASN A 199 -14.22 7.43 -16.16
C ASN A 199 -13.25 6.70 -15.23
N LEU A 200 -12.61 5.64 -15.75
CA LEU A 200 -11.55 4.90 -15.08
C LEU A 200 -10.22 5.26 -15.71
N TYR A 201 -9.18 5.43 -14.89
CA TYR A 201 -7.81 5.69 -15.34
C TYR A 201 -6.88 4.66 -14.69
N GLY A 202 -5.93 4.14 -15.44
CA GLY A 202 -4.96 3.15 -14.96
C GLY A 202 -3.72 3.12 -15.82
N THR A 203 -2.84 2.18 -15.53
CA THR A 203 -1.58 1.94 -16.22
C THR A 203 -1.49 0.52 -16.72
N THR A 204 -0.66 0.30 -17.74
CA THR A 204 -0.21 -1.02 -18.17
C THR A 204 1.30 -1.07 -18.07
N ALA A 205 1.87 -2.18 -17.60
CA ALA A 205 3.33 -2.33 -17.45
C ALA A 205 4.02 -2.83 -18.73
N GLY A 206 3.29 -3.47 -19.67
CA GLY A 206 3.84 -4.22 -20.80
C GLY A 206 3.66 -3.60 -22.18
N ASP A 207 4.45 -4.12 -23.09
CA ASP A 207 4.48 -4.13 -24.57
C ASP A 207 4.10 -2.86 -25.32
N THR A 208 4.91 -1.81 -25.18
CA THR A 208 4.89 -0.70 -26.13
C THR A 208 6.26 -0.56 -26.81
N GLY A 209 6.52 -1.38 -27.75
CA GLY A 209 7.51 -1.42 -28.86
C GLY A 209 8.82 -0.62 -28.84
N SER A 210 9.09 0.32 -27.95
CA SER A 210 10.31 1.14 -27.93
C SER A 210 11.29 0.83 -26.79
N CYS A 211 10.92 -0.05 -25.88
CA CYS A 211 11.79 -0.54 -24.80
C CYS A 211 12.45 -1.89 -25.08
N ALA A 212 12.46 -2.33 -26.34
CA ALA A 212 12.81 -3.67 -26.80
C ALA A 212 14.25 -4.15 -26.54
N ASP A 213 15.11 -3.34 -25.92
CA ASP A 213 16.48 -3.73 -25.54
C ASP A 213 16.65 -4.09 -24.06
N SER A 214 15.58 -4.08 -23.30
CA SER A 214 15.59 -4.38 -21.85
C SER A 214 14.50 -5.38 -21.51
N PHE A 215 14.71 -6.14 -20.47
CA PHE A 215 13.76 -7.09 -19.90
C PHE A 215 12.48 -6.42 -19.30
N VAL A 216 12.24 -5.14 -19.64
CA VAL A 216 11.15 -4.31 -19.11
C VAL A 216 10.50 -3.57 -20.27
N ASP A 217 9.21 -3.74 -20.43
CA ASP A 217 8.38 -3.05 -21.40
C ASP A 217 8.07 -1.62 -20.96
N CYS A 218 7.66 -0.74 -21.91
CA CYS A 218 7.50 0.67 -21.61
C CYS A 218 6.23 1.02 -20.85
N GLY A 219 5.11 0.41 -21.18
CA GLY A 219 3.82 0.66 -20.56
C GLY A 219 3.06 1.89 -21.08
N THR A 220 1.81 2.02 -20.63
CA THR A 220 0.91 3.14 -20.98
C THR A 220 0.18 3.70 -19.78
N VAL A 221 -0.40 4.90 -19.95
CA VAL A 221 -1.51 5.39 -19.13
C VAL A 221 -2.76 5.42 -19.99
N PHE A 222 -3.87 4.85 -19.50
CA PHE A 222 -5.12 4.76 -20.25
C PHE A 222 -6.31 5.41 -19.51
N GLU A 223 -7.36 5.74 -20.27
CA GLU A 223 -8.67 6.17 -19.80
C GLU A 223 -9.74 5.25 -20.40
N LEU A 224 -10.64 4.74 -19.56
CA LEU A 224 -11.88 4.09 -20.00
C LEU A 224 -13.06 5.01 -19.74
N THR A 225 -13.82 5.34 -20.79
CA THR A 225 -15.01 6.19 -20.72
C THR A 225 -16.27 5.37 -20.92
N PRO A 226 -17.26 5.42 -19.99
CA PRO A 226 -18.51 4.69 -20.15
C PRO A 226 -19.44 5.35 -21.15
N HIS A 227 -20.22 4.54 -21.91
CA HIS A 227 -21.27 5.01 -22.80
C HIS A 227 -22.66 4.87 -22.18
N ALA A 228 -23.54 5.81 -22.49
CA ALA A 228 -24.94 5.79 -22.03
C ALA A 228 -25.70 4.52 -22.45
N GLU A 229 -25.29 3.88 -23.55
CA GLU A 229 -25.89 2.65 -24.09
C GLU A 229 -25.24 1.35 -23.55
N GLY A 230 -24.28 1.49 -22.61
CA GLY A 230 -23.68 0.34 -21.90
C GLY A 230 -22.48 -0.30 -22.59
N GLY A 231 -21.54 0.46 -23.01
CA GLY A 231 -20.18 0.03 -23.45
C GLY A 231 -19.13 0.92 -22.83
N TRP A 232 -17.87 0.65 -23.16
CA TRP A 232 -16.72 1.46 -22.74
C TRP A 232 -15.81 1.72 -23.95
N THR A 233 -15.17 2.86 -23.97
CA THR A 233 -14.11 3.17 -24.94
C THR A 233 -12.83 3.38 -24.19
N GLU A 234 -11.81 2.65 -24.59
CA GLU A 234 -10.43 2.84 -24.16
C GLU A 234 -9.79 3.96 -24.97
N LYS A 235 -8.89 4.69 -24.32
CA LYS A 235 -8.02 5.70 -24.92
C LYS A 235 -6.69 5.72 -24.19
N VAL A 236 -5.61 5.47 -24.92
CA VAL A 236 -4.26 5.71 -24.40
C VAL A 236 -4.02 7.22 -24.27
N LEU A 237 -3.65 7.65 -23.07
CA LEU A 237 -3.35 9.04 -22.73
C LEU A 237 -1.87 9.37 -22.92
N HIS A 238 -1.00 8.41 -22.57
CA HIS A 238 0.45 8.47 -22.72
C HIS A 238 1.02 7.07 -22.99
N THR A 239 2.04 7.00 -23.82
CA THR A 239 2.84 5.81 -24.04
C THR A 239 4.27 6.12 -23.62
N PHE A 240 4.74 5.43 -22.61
CA PHE A 240 6.09 5.63 -22.09
C PHE A 240 7.16 5.17 -23.07
N SER A 241 8.37 5.72 -22.95
CA SER A 241 9.48 5.41 -23.84
C SER A 241 10.83 5.52 -23.15
N ASN A 242 11.73 4.57 -23.42
CA ASN A 242 13.12 4.63 -22.96
C ASN A 242 13.93 5.57 -23.85
N ASN A 243 13.66 6.88 -23.77
CA ASN A 243 14.32 7.93 -24.55
C ASN A 243 15.36 8.72 -23.74
N GLY A 244 15.62 8.34 -22.48
CA GLY A 244 16.59 8.98 -21.57
C GLY A 244 16.06 10.22 -20.84
N THR A 245 14.78 10.55 -21.00
CA THR A 245 14.11 11.64 -20.27
C THR A 245 12.76 11.23 -19.70
N ASP A 246 12.03 10.39 -20.42
CA ASP A 246 10.76 9.81 -20.00
C ASP A 246 10.99 8.68 -18.99
N GLY A 247 10.02 8.41 -18.15
CA GLY A 247 9.99 7.19 -17.35
C GLY A 247 9.48 6.01 -18.17
N TYR A 248 9.64 4.79 -17.67
CA TYR A 248 9.01 3.59 -18.24
C TYR A 248 8.80 2.51 -17.18
N GLY A 249 7.90 1.54 -17.47
CA GLY A 249 7.43 0.60 -16.47
C GLY A 249 6.68 1.34 -15.35
N PRO A 250 5.49 1.89 -15.64
CA PRO A 250 4.69 2.55 -14.59
C PRO A 250 4.42 1.57 -13.46
N TYR A 251 4.46 2.06 -12.24
CA TYR A 251 4.37 1.25 -11.05
C TYR A 251 3.65 2.02 -9.93
N GLY A 252 2.66 1.38 -9.34
CA GLY A 252 1.79 1.94 -8.33
C GLY A 252 0.60 2.69 -8.92
N ASP A 253 -0.46 2.80 -8.12
CA ASP A 253 -1.72 3.42 -8.54
C ASP A 253 -1.54 4.90 -8.91
N LEU A 254 -2.29 5.35 -9.89
CA LEU A 254 -2.40 6.77 -10.22
C LEU A 254 -3.11 7.52 -9.10
N VAL A 255 -2.75 8.80 -8.91
CA VAL A 255 -3.53 9.74 -8.11
C VAL A 255 -3.99 10.91 -8.96
N LYS A 256 -5.14 11.50 -8.63
CA LYS A 256 -5.78 12.57 -9.41
C LYS A 256 -6.05 13.78 -8.54
N ASP A 257 -5.68 14.97 -9.02
CA ASP A 257 -5.99 16.21 -8.34
C ASP A 257 -7.38 16.77 -8.71
N VAL A 258 -7.77 17.85 -8.06
CA VAL A 258 -9.06 18.53 -8.31
C VAL A 258 -9.12 19.23 -9.67
N ALA A 259 -8.00 19.49 -10.32
CA ALA A 259 -7.92 20.06 -11.67
C ALA A 259 -8.05 18.97 -12.76
N GLY A 260 -7.95 17.72 -12.38
CA GLY A 260 -8.03 16.57 -13.26
C GLY A 260 -6.67 16.06 -13.75
N ASN A 261 -5.57 16.59 -13.23
CA ASN A 261 -4.24 16.07 -13.55
C ASN A 261 -4.06 14.70 -12.91
N LEU A 262 -3.34 13.81 -13.58
CA LEU A 262 -2.97 12.49 -13.10
C LEU A 262 -1.49 12.49 -12.73
N TYR A 263 -1.17 11.86 -11.61
CA TYR A 263 0.20 11.69 -11.14
C TYR A 263 0.49 10.22 -10.94
N GLY A 264 1.71 9.79 -11.28
CA GLY A 264 2.15 8.41 -11.11
C GLY A 264 3.65 8.30 -11.02
N GLY A 265 4.11 7.07 -10.77
CA GLY A 265 5.50 6.70 -10.75
C GLY A 265 5.88 5.78 -11.90
N THR A 266 7.15 5.76 -12.26
CA THR A 266 7.73 4.73 -13.13
C THR A 266 8.92 4.09 -12.43
N TYR A 267 9.05 2.78 -12.55
CA TYR A 267 10.12 2.05 -11.87
C TYR A 267 11.49 2.32 -12.49
N TRP A 268 11.52 2.59 -13.80
CA TRP A 268 12.71 2.82 -14.62
C TRP A 268 12.63 4.15 -15.36
N GLY A 269 13.76 4.55 -15.97
CA GLY A 269 13.84 5.72 -16.85
C GLY A 269 14.04 7.02 -16.08
N GLY A 270 13.55 8.10 -16.66
CA GLY A 270 13.95 9.45 -16.26
C GLY A 270 15.40 9.79 -16.66
N ALA A 271 15.84 10.99 -16.36
CA ALA A 271 17.18 11.45 -16.72
C ALA A 271 18.33 10.69 -16.06
N SER A 272 18.05 9.99 -14.96
CA SER A 272 19.04 9.24 -14.17
C SER A 272 18.93 7.72 -14.32
N GLY A 273 17.84 7.21 -14.89
CA GLY A 273 17.63 5.79 -15.14
C GLY A 273 16.95 5.01 -14.02
N ASP A 274 16.79 5.60 -12.83
CA ASP A 274 16.27 4.94 -11.63
C ASP A 274 14.78 5.24 -11.37
N GLY A 275 14.05 5.64 -12.42
CA GLY A 275 12.62 5.94 -12.37
C GLY A 275 12.30 7.43 -12.25
N ALA A 276 11.02 7.74 -12.39
CA ALA A 276 10.51 9.10 -12.39
C ALA A 276 9.14 9.21 -11.70
N ALA A 277 8.85 10.39 -11.17
CA ALA A 277 7.49 10.84 -10.89
C ALA A 277 7.02 11.71 -12.06
N PHE A 278 5.83 11.48 -12.55
CA PHE A 278 5.26 12.20 -13.69
C PHE A 278 3.90 12.82 -13.38
N GLU A 279 3.53 13.82 -14.18
CA GLU A 279 2.20 14.43 -14.23
C GLU A 279 1.67 14.34 -15.66
N LEU A 280 0.41 13.94 -15.81
CA LEU A 280 -0.34 14.07 -17.05
C LEU A 280 -1.42 15.15 -16.87
N THR A 281 -1.33 16.19 -17.68
CA THR A 281 -2.29 17.33 -17.67
C THR A 281 -3.26 17.22 -18.84
N PRO A 282 -4.59 17.24 -18.60
CA PRO A 282 -5.58 17.21 -19.66
C PRO A 282 -5.59 18.50 -20.45
N GLY A 283 -5.39 18.41 -21.77
CA GLY A 283 -5.40 19.54 -22.67
C GLY A 283 -6.67 19.64 -23.51
N LYS A 284 -6.68 20.61 -24.44
CA LYS A 284 -7.80 20.81 -25.37
C LYS A 284 -7.94 19.62 -26.32
N ALA A 285 -9.19 19.34 -26.73
CA ALA A 285 -9.53 18.26 -27.63
C ALA A 285 -9.10 16.85 -27.15
N GLY A 286 -8.96 16.69 -25.85
CA GLY A 286 -8.59 15.40 -25.26
C GLY A 286 -7.12 15.01 -25.45
N ILE A 287 -6.24 15.93 -25.80
CA ILE A 287 -4.81 15.70 -25.86
C ILE A 287 -4.25 15.87 -24.45
N TRP A 288 -3.51 14.88 -23.96
CA TRP A 288 -2.82 14.96 -22.68
C TRP A 288 -1.35 15.33 -22.89
N THR A 289 -0.77 16.02 -21.93
CA THR A 289 0.64 16.41 -21.93
C THR A 289 1.31 15.80 -20.70
N GLU A 290 2.35 15.04 -20.93
CA GLU A 290 3.19 14.48 -19.88
C GLU A 290 4.27 15.47 -19.48
N GLN A 291 4.58 15.52 -18.19
CA GLN A 291 5.73 16.19 -17.61
C GLN A 291 6.38 15.30 -16.55
N VAL A 292 7.67 15.03 -16.71
CA VAL A 292 8.47 14.45 -15.61
C VAL A 292 8.66 15.52 -14.53
N LEU A 293 8.18 15.25 -13.34
CA LEU A 293 8.29 16.12 -12.16
C LEU A 293 9.63 15.99 -11.51
N TYR A 294 10.08 14.74 -11.34
CA TYR A 294 11.36 14.40 -10.73
C TYR A 294 11.90 13.08 -11.28
N SER A 295 13.22 13.04 -11.54
CA SER A 295 13.93 11.83 -11.93
C SER A 295 14.78 11.36 -10.76
N PHE A 296 14.47 10.16 -10.26
CA PHE A 296 15.15 9.59 -9.11
C PHE A 296 16.56 9.14 -9.48
N PHE A 297 17.45 9.25 -8.52
CA PHE A 297 18.85 8.82 -8.67
C PHE A 297 19.29 8.06 -7.39
N TYR A 298 19.46 6.78 -7.55
CA TYR A 298 20.01 5.91 -6.51
C TYR A 298 21.35 5.37 -6.97
N LYS A 299 22.37 5.43 -6.12
CA LYS A 299 23.75 4.96 -6.43
C LYS A 299 23.82 3.43 -6.52
N GLY A 300 23.01 2.81 -7.33
CA GLY A 300 22.98 1.36 -7.56
C GLY A 300 22.26 1.06 -8.87
N ASN A 301 22.65 0.00 -9.55
CA ASN A 301 22.06 -0.38 -10.85
C ASN A 301 20.69 -1.10 -10.71
N PHE A 302 19.95 -0.82 -9.67
CA PHE A 302 18.63 -1.38 -9.45
C PHE A 302 17.61 -0.26 -9.54
N GLY A 303 16.70 -0.31 -10.50
CA GLY A 303 15.59 0.60 -10.62
C GLY A 303 14.90 0.78 -9.26
N GLY A 304 14.50 1.97 -8.96
CA GLY A 304 14.02 2.33 -7.64
C GLY A 304 13.07 3.51 -7.67
N GLY A 305 12.39 3.67 -8.81
CA GLY A 305 11.35 4.68 -8.95
C GLY A 305 10.31 4.57 -7.85
N PRO A 306 9.47 5.57 -7.70
CA PRO A 306 8.50 5.61 -6.62
C PRO A 306 7.51 4.45 -6.77
N GLY A 307 7.15 3.88 -5.63
CA GLY A 307 5.94 3.06 -5.49
C GLY A 307 4.69 3.94 -5.59
N GLY A 308 3.65 3.65 -4.83
CA GLY A 308 2.45 4.48 -4.84
C GLY A 308 2.70 5.92 -4.38
N LEU A 309 1.99 6.86 -5.01
CA LEU A 309 2.01 8.27 -4.67
C LEU A 309 0.76 8.67 -3.87
N THR A 310 0.86 9.74 -3.08
CA THR A 310 -0.26 10.33 -2.33
C THR A 310 -0.17 11.86 -2.40
N LEU A 311 -1.29 12.52 -2.73
CA LEU A 311 -1.40 13.97 -2.76
C LEU A 311 -1.94 14.50 -1.45
N ASP A 312 -1.38 15.61 -0.96
CA ASP A 312 -1.99 16.38 0.11
C ASP A 312 -2.91 17.48 -0.43
N GLY A 313 -3.60 18.18 0.49
CA GLY A 313 -4.48 19.29 0.13
C GLY A 313 -3.74 20.55 -0.32
N ALA A 314 -2.42 20.63 -0.18
CA ALA A 314 -1.59 21.76 -0.58
C ALA A 314 -0.92 21.55 -1.96
N GLY A 315 -0.98 20.34 -2.49
CA GLY A 315 -0.40 19.95 -3.78
C GLY A 315 1.02 19.37 -3.67
N SER A 316 1.49 19.05 -2.45
CA SER A 316 2.67 18.22 -2.28
C SER A 316 2.34 16.75 -2.60
N ILE A 317 3.32 16.03 -3.12
CA ILE A 317 3.24 14.60 -3.42
C ILE A 317 4.15 13.85 -2.45
N TYR A 318 3.58 12.91 -1.72
CA TYR A 318 4.32 11.98 -0.88
C TYR A 318 4.43 10.63 -1.58
N GLY A 319 5.57 9.97 -1.46
CA GLY A 319 5.78 8.67 -2.07
C GLY A 319 6.78 7.82 -1.30
N SER A 320 6.80 6.56 -1.65
CA SER A 320 7.78 5.60 -1.19
C SER A 320 8.76 5.25 -2.31
N ALA A 321 10.00 4.96 -1.96
CA ALA A 321 11.04 4.53 -2.88
C ALA A 321 11.62 3.20 -2.37
N PRO A 322 11.24 2.06 -2.97
CA PRO A 322 11.49 0.72 -2.43
C PRO A 322 12.96 0.41 -2.16
N THR A 323 13.84 0.85 -3.04
CA THR A 323 15.30 0.64 -2.96
C THR A 323 16.07 1.93 -2.73
N GLY A 324 15.36 3.03 -2.45
CA GLY A 324 15.95 4.33 -2.17
C GLY A 324 16.60 4.43 -0.80
N GLY A 325 17.05 5.65 -0.50
CA GLY A 325 17.63 5.99 0.78
C GLY A 325 19.10 5.62 0.95
N THR A 326 19.66 5.98 2.10
CA THR A 326 21.09 5.86 2.39
C THR A 326 21.58 4.43 2.55
N SER A 327 20.69 3.50 2.91
CA SER A 327 20.98 2.08 3.15
C SER A 327 20.41 1.16 2.09
N TYR A 328 19.85 1.71 1.01
CA TYR A 328 19.14 0.93 -0.05
C TYR A 328 18.01 0.05 0.48
N SER A 329 17.49 0.39 1.63
CA SER A 329 16.42 -0.34 2.31
C SER A 329 15.03 0.28 2.08
N GLY A 330 14.99 1.38 1.34
CA GLY A 330 13.79 2.15 1.06
C GLY A 330 13.78 3.51 1.77
N ALA A 331 12.96 4.41 1.25
CA ALA A 331 12.79 5.75 1.78
C ALA A 331 11.35 6.24 1.59
N VAL A 332 10.95 7.21 2.39
CA VAL A 332 9.77 8.05 2.15
C VAL A 332 10.25 9.44 1.76
N PHE A 333 9.64 10.02 0.74
CA PHE A 333 9.98 11.33 0.20
C PHE A 333 8.75 12.21 0.04
N GLU A 334 8.99 13.52 -0.09
CA GLU A 334 8.04 14.55 -0.47
C GLU A 334 8.54 15.25 -1.74
N LEU A 335 7.69 15.44 -2.73
CA LEU A 335 7.89 16.33 -3.85
C LEU A 335 7.05 17.58 -3.63
N THR A 336 7.72 18.75 -3.61
CA THR A 336 7.09 20.04 -3.41
C THR A 336 7.24 20.90 -4.68
N PRO A 337 6.14 21.51 -5.20
CA PRO A 337 6.24 22.38 -6.36
C PRO A 337 6.96 23.69 -6.01
N VAL A 338 7.94 24.08 -6.82
CA VAL A 338 8.71 25.33 -6.66
C VAL A 338 8.35 26.31 -7.76
N THR A 339 7.80 27.47 -7.40
CA THR A 339 7.37 28.48 -8.36
C THR A 339 8.52 28.85 -9.32
N GLY A 340 8.32 28.55 -10.62
CA GLY A 340 9.28 28.85 -11.68
C GLY A 340 10.52 27.97 -11.76
N ALA A 341 10.62 26.92 -10.93
CA ALA A 341 11.78 26.04 -10.87
C ALA A 341 11.46 24.53 -10.96
N GLY A 342 10.19 24.15 -11.16
CA GLY A 342 9.76 22.75 -11.22
C GLY A 342 9.48 22.18 -9.83
N TRP A 343 9.99 21.00 -9.52
CA TRP A 343 9.75 20.28 -8.27
C TRP A 343 11.04 20.00 -7.51
N THR A 344 10.96 19.96 -6.21
CA THR A 344 12.08 19.60 -5.31
C THR A 344 11.70 18.38 -4.51
N GLU A 345 12.61 17.40 -4.49
CA GLU A 345 12.50 16.22 -3.64
C GLU A 345 13.13 16.47 -2.29
N THR A 346 12.47 16.02 -1.24
CA THR A 346 12.98 15.98 0.13
C THR A 346 12.77 14.58 0.69
N THR A 347 13.85 13.89 1.00
CA THR A 347 13.77 12.61 1.71
C THR A 347 13.34 12.86 3.15
N LEU A 348 12.17 12.33 3.53
CA LEU A 348 11.60 12.48 4.88
C LEU A 348 12.17 11.45 5.85
N TYR A 349 12.32 10.20 5.39
CA TYR A 349 12.84 9.11 6.21
C TYR A 349 13.57 8.07 5.36
N ASN A 350 14.65 7.51 5.92
CA ASN A 350 15.41 6.41 5.33
C ASN A 350 15.25 5.17 6.21
N PHE A 351 14.75 4.08 5.65
CA PHE A 351 14.56 2.83 6.38
C PHE A 351 15.88 2.06 6.56
N ASP A 352 15.90 1.23 7.59
CA ASP A 352 16.95 0.26 7.89
C ASP A 352 16.32 -1.11 8.07
N ILE A 353 16.75 -2.08 7.25
CA ILE A 353 16.15 -3.41 7.17
C ILE A 353 16.16 -4.18 8.49
N TYR A 354 17.12 -3.87 9.36
CA TYR A 354 17.27 -4.58 10.63
C TYR A 354 16.45 -3.97 11.77
N THR A 355 15.97 -2.75 11.61
CA THR A 355 15.30 -2.01 12.69
C THR A 355 13.92 -1.50 12.33
N THR A 356 13.78 -0.79 11.21
CA THR A 356 12.54 -0.09 10.85
C THR A 356 11.81 -0.71 9.66
N GLY A 357 12.47 -1.60 8.94
CA GLY A 357 11.90 -2.29 7.78
C GLY A 357 12.61 -1.95 6.47
N ALA A 358 12.16 -2.58 5.41
CA ALA A 358 12.71 -2.36 4.07
C ALA A 358 11.68 -2.65 2.97
N THR A 359 11.95 -2.08 1.80
CA THR A 359 11.14 -2.27 0.60
C THR A 359 9.72 -1.74 0.79
N THR A 360 9.61 -0.42 0.88
CA THR A 360 8.33 0.30 0.96
C THR A 360 7.79 0.49 -0.45
N ASN A 361 6.89 -0.38 -0.91
CA ASN A 361 6.33 -0.33 -2.28
C ASN A 361 4.96 0.36 -2.34
N SER A 362 4.33 0.58 -1.21
CA SER A 362 2.93 0.97 -1.14
C SER A 362 2.71 2.48 -1.16
N SER A 363 1.52 2.87 -1.62
CA SER A 363 0.99 4.21 -1.38
C SER A 363 0.88 4.50 0.12
N LEU A 364 1.16 5.74 0.50
CA LEU A 364 1.07 6.19 1.88
C LEU A 364 -0.33 6.73 2.17
N ILE A 365 -0.77 6.64 3.43
CA ILE A 365 -1.93 7.39 3.93
C ILE A 365 -1.42 8.62 4.67
N ILE A 366 -2.06 9.77 4.43
CA ILE A 366 -1.83 10.99 5.21
C ILE A 366 -3.06 11.26 6.07
N ASP A 367 -2.87 11.54 7.36
CA ASP A 367 -3.96 11.93 8.25
C ASP A 367 -4.09 13.45 8.38
N ALA A 368 -5.12 13.91 9.09
CA ALA A 368 -5.38 15.33 9.28
C ALA A 368 -4.29 16.08 10.09
N ALA A 369 -3.43 15.38 10.80
CA ALA A 369 -2.28 15.93 11.52
C ALA A 369 -1.02 15.98 10.64
N GLY A 370 -1.06 15.38 9.44
CA GLY A 370 0.08 15.25 8.54
C GLY A 370 0.95 14.03 8.81
N ASN A 371 0.52 13.10 9.66
CA ASN A 371 1.22 11.84 9.84
C ASN A 371 1.06 10.96 8.60
N LEU A 372 2.12 10.24 8.23
CA LEU A 372 2.13 9.29 7.12
C LEU A 372 2.17 7.88 7.65
N TYR A 373 1.37 6.99 7.04
CA TYR A 373 1.31 5.57 7.38
C TYR A 373 1.59 4.72 6.16
N GLY A 374 2.32 3.63 6.35
CA GLY A 374 2.66 2.71 5.27
C GLY A 374 3.13 1.36 5.78
N THR A 375 3.56 0.52 4.84
CA THR A 375 4.07 -0.82 5.09
C THR A 375 5.47 -1.00 4.51
N ASN A 376 6.28 -1.83 5.15
CA ASN A 376 7.53 -2.35 4.61
C ASN A 376 7.40 -3.87 4.43
N GLN A 377 7.80 -4.40 3.29
CA GLN A 377 7.70 -5.84 3.01
C GLN A 377 8.57 -6.70 3.91
N PHE A 378 9.72 -6.19 4.29
CA PHE A 378 10.73 -6.93 5.05
C PHE A 378 11.22 -6.11 6.24
N GLY A 379 11.98 -6.77 7.13
CA GLY A 379 12.56 -6.15 8.30
C GLY A 379 11.63 -6.07 9.50
N GLY A 380 11.99 -5.26 10.48
CA GLY A 380 11.32 -5.19 11.79
C GLY A 380 11.85 -6.23 12.79
N TYR A 381 11.11 -6.44 13.88
CA TYR A 381 11.52 -7.27 15.02
C TYR A 381 10.85 -8.64 15.08
N GLY A 382 10.27 -9.13 13.97
CA GLY A 382 9.64 -10.45 13.90
C GLY A 382 10.64 -11.59 14.14
N THR A 383 10.13 -12.75 14.59
CA THR A 383 10.98 -13.94 14.86
C THR A 383 11.13 -14.86 13.66
N THR A 384 10.27 -14.70 12.65
CA THR A 384 10.35 -15.46 11.40
C THR A 384 11.23 -14.73 10.40
N VAL A 385 12.05 -15.49 9.68
CA VAL A 385 12.92 -14.97 8.63
C VAL A 385 12.21 -15.09 7.29
N CYS A 386 11.94 -13.97 6.64
CA CYS A 386 11.28 -13.91 5.35
C CYS A 386 12.24 -13.61 4.19
N LEU A 387 13.35 -12.97 4.46
CA LEU A 387 14.37 -12.66 3.46
C LEU A 387 15.76 -13.05 3.96
N ARG A 388 16.58 -13.66 3.08
CA ARG A 388 17.98 -14.00 3.35
C ARG A 388 18.86 -13.41 2.28
N PHE A 389 19.94 -12.75 2.69
CA PHE A 389 20.87 -12.08 1.79
C PHE A 389 22.18 -12.86 1.65
N GLY A 390 22.83 -12.70 0.50
CA GLY A 390 24.18 -13.16 0.23
C GLY A 390 24.37 -14.66 0.45
N ASP A 391 25.23 -15.03 1.39
CA ASP A 391 25.55 -16.42 1.77
C ASP A 391 24.58 -17.04 2.78
N GLY A 392 23.48 -16.34 3.11
CA GLY A 392 22.45 -16.78 4.05
C GLY A 392 22.73 -16.43 5.51
N ASN A 393 23.74 -15.57 5.76
CA ASN A 393 24.09 -15.13 7.12
C ASN A 393 23.34 -13.86 7.54
N GLU A 394 22.80 -13.10 6.58
CA GLU A 394 21.98 -11.91 6.83
C GLU A 394 20.52 -12.25 6.60
N GLU A 395 19.70 -12.02 7.62
CA GLU A 395 18.28 -12.40 7.66
C GLU A 395 17.44 -11.18 8.01
N ALA A 396 16.28 -11.01 7.34
CA ALA A 396 15.31 -9.98 7.67
C ALA A 396 13.97 -10.59 8.04
N SER A 397 13.28 -9.97 9.00
CA SER A 397 11.93 -10.31 9.42
C SER A 397 10.89 -10.00 8.33
N CYS A 398 9.63 -10.22 8.62
CA CYS A 398 8.58 -10.37 7.64
C CYS A 398 7.78 -9.10 7.37
N GLY A 399 8.33 -7.95 7.70
CA GLY A 399 7.77 -6.65 7.38
C GLY A 399 7.16 -5.91 8.55
N THR A 400 6.81 -4.66 8.33
CA THR A 400 6.28 -3.75 9.36
C THR A 400 5.11 -2.91 8.85
N VAL A 401 4.30 -2.42 9.80
CA VAL A 401 3.44 -1.24 9.63
C VAL A 401 4.10 -0.10 10.38
N PHE A 402 4.23 1.06 9.76
CA PHE A 402 4.88 2.23 10.35
C PHE A 402 4.02 3.49 10.32
N GLU A 403 4.33 4.41 11.20
CA GLU A 403 3.87 5.80 11.23
C GLU A 403 5.08 6.73 11.15
N LEU A 404 5.03 7.75 10.29
CA LEU A 404 5.97 8.87 10.29
C LEU A 404 5.25 10.12 10.79
N THR A 405 5.77 10.71 11.86
CA THR A 405 5.23 11.93 12.46
C THR A 405 6.15 13.11 12.18
N PRO A 406 5.63 14.23 11.60
CA PRO A 406 6.44 15.42 11.35
C PRO A 406 6.76 16.14 12.66
N ALA A 407 8.01 16.54 12.84
CA ALA A 407 8.43 17.41 13.93
C ALA A 407 8.46 18.88 13.50
N GLY A 408 8.28 19.80 14.45
CA GLY A 408 8.22 21.23 14.15
C GLY A 408 9.52 21.85 13.62
N ASP A 409 10.62 21.12 13.59
CA ASP A 409 11.92 21.52 13.06
C ASP A 409 12.19 21.00 11.64
N GLY A 410 11.20 20.33 11.03
CA GLY A 410 11.29 19.73 9.69
C GLY A 410 11.84 18.30 9.65
N SER A 411 12.20 17.73 10.81
CA SER A 411 12.56 16.31 10.91
C SER A 411 11.29 15.43 11.00
N TRP A 412 11.45 14.13 10.77
CA TRP A 412 10.40 13.14 10.90
C TRP A 412 10.84 12.03 11.86
N THR A 413 9.89 11.53 12.63
CA THR A 413 10.11 10.42 13.56
C THR A 413 9.31 9.22 13.09
N GLU A 414 9.99 8.09 12.95
CA GLU A 414 9.33 6.80 12.64
C GLU A 414 8.95 6.09 13.93
N THR A 415 7.77 5.49 13.91
CA THR A 415 7.26 4.58 14.93
C THR A 415 6.78 3.32 14.24
N THR A 416 7.41 2.19 14.53
CA THR A 416 6.94 0.88 14.08
C THR A 416 5.68 0.51 14.86
N LEU A 417 4.54 0.47 14.17
CA LEU A 417 3.24 0.15 14.75
C LEU A 417 3.06 -1.36 14.94
N HIS A 418 3.58 -2.18 14.04
CA HIS A 418 3.58 -3.63 14.12
C HIS A 418 4.74 -4.24 13.34
N SER A 419 5.27 -5.37 13.81
CA SER A 419 6.28 -6.18 13.11
C SER A 419 5.73 -7.58 12.91
N PHE A 420 5.60 -7.98 11.64
CA PHE A 420 5.05 -9.27 11.24
C PHE A 420 6.02 -10.44 11.41
N GLY A 421 5.50 -11.67 11.34
CA GLY A 421 6.26 -12.90 11.42
C GLY A 421 6.31 -13.51 12.81
N THR A 422 5.28 -13.28 13.63
CA THR A 422 5.15 -13.86 14.96
C THR A 422 3.91 -14.73 15.07
N GLY A 423 4.07 -16.02 15.26
CA GLY A 423 2.93 -16.96 15.42
C GLY A 423 2.13 -17.13 14.12
N THR A 424 0.84 -16.78 14.16
CA THR A 424 -0.11 -16.88 13.04
C THR A 424 -0.51 -15.51 12.48
N ASP A 425 0.24 -14.46 12.78
CA ASP A 425 0.08 -13.18 12.12
C ASP A 425 0.50 -13.28 10.64
N GLY A 426 0.34 -12.21 9.89
CA GLY A 426 0.73 -12.20 8.50
C GLY A 426 2.24 -12.08 8.29
N GLN A 427 2.63 -12.14 7.03
CA GLN A 427 4.01 -11.94 6.58
C GLN A 427 3.99 -11.21 5.24
N VAL A 428 4.99 -10.35 5.01
CA VAL A 428 5.21 -9.64 3.76
C VAL A 428 4.00 -8.78 3.39
N PRO A 429 3.73 -7.69 4.11
CA PRO A 429 2.72 -6.71 3.73
C PRO A 429 3.22 -5.96 2.50
N TYR A 430 2.54 -6.16 1.37
CA TYR A 430 2.95 -5.61 0.08
C TYR A 430 2.23 -4.29 -0.23
N ALA A 431 0.96 -4.23 0.10
CA ALA A 431 0.06 -3.14 -0.26
C ALA A 431 0.02 -2.00 0.76
N GLY A 432 -0.56 -0.89 0.32
CA GLY A 432 -0.91 0.23 1.17
C GLY A 432 -2.02 -0.10 2.17
N LEU A 433 -2.19 0.80 3.11
CA LEU A 433 -3.17 0.71 4.18
C LEU A 433 -4.42 1.53 3.82
N ILE A 434 -5.54 1.20 4.45
CA ILE A 434 -6.67 2.11 4.58
C ILE A 434 -6.90 2.44 6.06
N ARG A 435 -7.50 3.61 6.33
CA ARG A 435 -7.74 4.11 7.68
C ARG A 435 -9.22 4.41 7.87
N ASP A 436 -9.80 3.97 8.99
CA ASP A 436 -11.16 4.33 9.32
C ASP A 436 -11.26 5.65 10.14
N ALA A 437 -12.48 6.10 10.40
CA ALA A 437 -12.72 7.33 11.15
C ALA A 437 -12.30 7.25 12.64
N ALA A 438 -12.12 6.06 13.19
CA ALA A 438 -11.61 5.84 14.54
C ALA A 438 -10.07 5.86 14.58
N GLY A 439 -9.41 5.82 13.42
CA GLY A 439 -7.97 5.77 13.30
C GLY A 439 -7.41 4.37 13.11
N ASN A 440 -8.23 3.32 13.09
CA ASN A 440 -7.77 1.96 12.85
C ASN A 440 -7.24 1.84 11.42
N LEU A 441 -6.15 1.10 11.27
CA LEU A 441 -5.51 0.82 9.99
C LEU A 441 -5.81 -0.61 9.56
N TYR A 442 -6.13 -0.80 8.29
CA TYR A 442 -6.40 -2.12 7.71
C TYR A 442 -5.48 -2.36 6.53
N GLY A 443 -5.00 -3.58 6.38
CA GLY A 443 -4.11 -3.98 5.30
C GLY A 443 -4.12 -5.48 5.06
N THR A 444 -3.27 -5.91 4.13
CA THR A 444 -3.10 -7.30 3.73
C THR A 444 -1.64 -7.73 3.88
N THR A 445 -1.43 -9.02 4.10
CA THR A 445 -0.12 -9.64 3.97
C THR A 445 -0.19 -10.75 2.94
N SER A 446 0.82 -10.87 2.08
CA SER A 446 0.81 -11.82 0.97
C SER A 446 1.07 -13.27 1.40
N SER A 447 1.61 -13.49 2.59
CA SER A 447 1.90 -14.80 3.16
C SER A 447 1.65 -14.83 4.66
N GLY A 448 1.89 -15.98 5.31
CA GLY A 448 1.61 -16.19 6.72
C GLY A 448 0.12 -16.42 7.00
N GLY A 449 -0.29 -16.16 8.25
CA GLY A 449 -1.62 -16.53 8.74
C GLY A 449 -1.74 -18.01 9.11
N ALA A 450 -2.94 -18.45 9.48
CA ALA A 450 -3.19 -19.81 9.94
C ALA A 450 -3.02 -20.89 8.85
N HIS A 451 -3.06 -20.52 7.57
CA HIS A 451 -3.02 -21.42 6.41
C HIS A 451 -1.94 -21.06 5.39
N ASP A 452 -1.04 -20.14 5.74
CA ASP A 452 0.06 -19.66 4.89
C ASP A 452 -0.39 -19.13 3.51
N GLY A 453 -1.58 -18.55 3.47
CA GLY A 453 -2.19 -17.96 2.27
C GLY A 453 -2.26 -16.44 2.33
N GLY A 454 -1.70 -15.82 3.35
CA GLY A 454 -1.81 -14.40 3.63
C GLY A 454 -2.96 -14.06 4.57
N THR A 455 -3.05 -12.79 4.95
CA THR A 455 -4.07 -12.32 5.91
C THR A 455 -4.69 -10.99 5.50
N VAL A 456 -5.84 -10.70 6.09
CA VAL A 456 -6.33 -9.32 6.29
C VAL A 456 -6.15 -9.00 7.77
N PHE A 457 -5.54 -7.87 8.07
CA PHE A 457 -5.27 -7.43 9.44
C PHE A 457 -5.84 -6.05 9.76
N GLU A 458 -6.00 -5.78 11.05
CA GLU A 458 -6.34 -4.48 11.64
C GLU A 458 -5.29 -4.10 12.67
N ILE A 459 -4.78 -2.87 12.61
CA ILE A 459 -3.98 -2.24 13.66
C ILE A 459 -4.84 -1.20 14.36
N ILE A 460 -5.01 -1.37 15.66
CA ILE A 460 -5.69 -0.41 16.54
C ILE A 460 -4.60 0.40 17.24
N PRO A 461 -4.46 1.70 16.92
CA PRO A 461 -3.42 2.56 17.47
C PRO A 461 -3.54 2.80 18.97
#